data_d5b5ca11c642cd2913fcfc57d21b130b
#
_entry.id   d5b5ca11c642cd2913fcfc57d21b130b
#
_cell.length_a   1.000
_cell.length_b   1.000
_cell.length_c   1.000
_cell.angle_alpha   90.00
_cell.angle_beta   90.00
_cell.angle_gamma   90.00
#
_symmetry.space_group_name_H-M   'P 1'
#
loop_
_entity.id
_entity.type
_entity.pdbx_description
1 polymer ?
#
loop_
_entity_poly.entity_id
_entity_poly.type
_entity_poly.pdbx_seq_one_letter_code
_entity_poly.pdbx_strand_id
1 'polypeptide(L)'
;LPAHARDTLTLGLIPAEDQRAIMTEAQPLIDRLEPALGMDVKAFVATDYNGVIEAMRAKKLDVAFFGPFSYVLAAQLAGAEAFAIAPLGKAGASYKSIIIARKDRGIRTVADLKGRTFAFVDPSSTSGHLFPKAGLLKAGFDPDTHFGRVIFSGGHDASAIAVQHGKVDAAAIADGLLDVAIERGAVKKDEVTVVWTSEAIPGAPFAMRRDLPPELKKRIAAAFATLKDVPWGKQVMPRFEPVTDNAYDVVRDTARLLNLDLKKMK
;
A
#
# COMPACT_ATOMS: atom_id res chain seq x y z
N LEU A 1 29.47 -32.51 -8.49
CA LEU A 1 28.77 -31.62 -9.40
C LEU A 1 28.76 -30.24 -8.77
N PRO A 2 29.19 -29.15 -9.47
CA PRO A 2 29.06 -27.80 -8.91
C PRO A 2 27.57 -27.53 -8.69
N ALA A 3 27.22 -27.09 -7.48
CA ALA A 3 25.90 -26.57 -7.20
C ALA A 3 25.69 -25.36 -8.14
N HIS A 4 24.83 -25.47 -9.14
CA HIS A 4 24.40 -24.32 -9.92
C HIS A 4 23.75 -23.38 -8.91
N ALA A 5 24.29 -22.15 -8.83
CA ALA A 5 23.64 -21.11 -8.08
C ALA A 5 22.20 -20.99 -8.61
N ARG A 6 21.20 -21.11 -7.73
CA ARG A 6 19.80 -20.88 -8.12
C ARG A 6 19.67 -19.46 -8.61
N ASP A 7 18.97 -19.26 -9.71
CA ASP A 7 18.58 -17.92 -10.12
C ASP A 7 17.83 -17.24 -8.97
N THR A 8 18.04 -15.95 -8.80
CA THR A 8 17.41 -15.18 -7.72
C THR A 8 16.34 -14.28 -8.29
N LEU A 9 15.12 -14.35 -7.72
CA LEU A 9 14.04 -13.38 -7.93
C LEU A 9 14.15 -12.29 -6.88
N THR A 10 14.10 -11.02 -7.28
CA THR A 10 14.08 -9.89 -6.37
C THR A 10 12.66 -9.37 -6.17
N LEU A 11 12.21 -9.32 -4.90
CA LEU A 11 10.87 -8.90 -4.48
C LEU A 11 10.95 -7.57 -3.72
N GLY A 12 10.37 -6.50 -4.28
CA GLY A 12 10.23 -5.22 -3.60
C GLY A 12 8.94 -5.14 -2.78
N LEU A 13 9.01 -4.47 -1.64
CA LEU A 13 7.86 -4.23 -0.77
C LEU A 13 7.79 -2.74 -0.40
N ILE A 14 6.62 -2.11 -0.59
CA ILE A 14 6.41 -0.74 -0.11
C ILE A 14 6.45 -0.70 1.41
N PRO A 15 6.98 0.37 2.02
CA PRO A 15 7.04 0.53 3.47
C PRO A 15 5.71 1.04 4.04
N ALA A 16 4.63 0.27 3.86
CA ALA A 16 3.30 0.62 4.35
C ALA A 16 3.22 0.67 5.88
N GLU A 17 4.09 -0.07 6.55
CA GLU A 17 4.26 -0.16 8.01
C GLU A 17 5.77 -0.20 8.34
N ASP A 18 6.11 -0.45 9.59
CA ASP A 18 7.51 -0.64 10.01
C ASP A 18 8.24 -1.67 9.14
N GLN A 19 9.42 -1.31 8.65
CA GLN A 19 10.17 -2.12 7.68
C GLN A 19 10.54 -3.52 8.22
N ARG A 20 10.83 -3.63 9.52
CA ARG A 20 11.17 -4.92 10.13
C ARG A 20 9.93 -5.80 10.24
N ALA A 21 8.78 -5.20 10.58
CA ALA A 21 7.51 -5.90 10.60
C ALA A 21 7.17 -6.45 9.21
N ILE A 22 7.26 -5.63 8.16
CA ILE A 22 7.00 -6.04 6.77
C ILE A 22 7.91 -7.19 6.34
N MET A 23 9.22 -7.12 6.64
CA MET A 23 10.15 -8.20 6.31
C MET A 23 9.81 -9.51 7.02
N THR A 24 9.43 -9.43 8.28
CA THR A 24 8.98 -10.61 9.06
C THR A 24 7.69 -11.20 8.49
N GLU A 25 6.74 -10.33 8.14
CA GLU A 25 5.44 -10.74 7.58
C GLU A 25 5.55 -11.33 6.17
N ALA A 26 6.53 -10.87 5.37
CA ALA A 26 6.78 -11.39 4.03
C ALA A 26 7.48 -12.76 4.02
N GLN A 27 8.12 -13.17 5.12
CA GLN A 27 8.88 -14.41 5.16
C GLN A 27 8.06 -15.67 4.79
N PRO A 28 6.83 -15.87 5.28
CA PRO A 28 6.02 -17.02 4.87
C PRO A 28 5.68 -17.04 3.36
N LEU A 29 5.54 -15.86 2.74
CA LEU A 29 5.36 -15.78 1.28
C LEU A 29 6.63 -16.21 0.56
N ILE A 30 7.79 -15.73 0.99
CA ILE A 30 9.10 -16.06 0.43
C ILE A 30 9.34 -17.57 0.51
N ASP A 31 9.14 -18.16 1.70
CA ASP A 31 9.37 -19.59 1.96
C ASP A 31 8.52 -20.50 1.06
N ARG A 32 7.36 -20.03 0.62
CA ARG A 32 6.47 -20.75 -0.29
C ARG A 32 6.73 -20.47 -1.76
N LEU A 33 7.19 -19.25 -2.09
CA LEU A 33 7.53 -18.89 -3.47
C LEU A 33 8.79 -19.61 -3.95
N GLU A 34 9.82 -19.73 -3.12
CA GLU A 34 11.09 -20.36 -3.51
C GLU A 34 10.91 -21.76 -4.09
N PRO A 35 10.23 -22.72 -3.41
CA PRO A 35 10.01 -24.03 -3.98
C PRO A 35 9.06 -24.01 -5.18
N ALA A 36 8.06 -23.15 -5.20
CA ALA A 36 7.12 -23.03 -6.31
C ALA A 36 7.79 -22.48 -7.59
N LEU A 37 8.78 -21.59 -7.43
CA LEU A 37 9.56 -21.02 -8.53
C LEU A 37 10.78 -21.87 -8.89
N GLY A 38 11.32 -22.64 -7.95
CA GLY A 38 12.65 -23.26 -8.09
C GLY A 38 13.79 -22.24 -8.13
N MET A 39 13.59 -21.04 -7.53
CA MET A 39 14.52 -19.93 -7.47
C MET A 39 14.67 -19.47 -6.02
N ASP A 40 15.76 -18.81 -5.70
CA ASP A 40 15.88 -18.07 -4.45
C ASP A 40 15.08 -16.75 -4.56
N VAL A 41 14.48 -16.29 -3.46
CA VAL A 41 13.72 -15.03 -3.41
C VAL A 41 14.36 -14.08 -2.40
N LYS A 42 14.82 -12.92 -2.87
CA LYS A 42 15.35 -11.87 -2.01
C LYS A 42 14.36 -10.73 -1.91
N ALA A 43 13.83 -10.48 -0.70
CA ALA A 43 12.96 -9.34 -0.44
C ALA A 43 13.75 -8.08 -0.10
N PHE A 44 13.18 -6.95 -0.46
CA PHE A 44 13.72 -5.62 -0.21
C PHE A 44 12.58 -4.67 0.18
N VAL A 45 12.72 -3.97 1.28
CA VAL A 45 11.82 -2.88 1.69
C VAL A 45 12.55 -1.56 1.47
N ALA A 46 11.98 -0.66 0.69
CA ALA A 46 12.53 0.66 0.45
C ALA A 46 12.31 1.60 1.65
N THR A 47 12.99 2.74 1.65
CA THR A 47 12.82 3.79 2.67
C THR A 47 11.51 4.56 2.51
N ASP A 48 11.00 4.65 1.27
CA ASP A 48 9.74 5.26 0.90
C ASP A 48 9.10 4.53 -0.29
N TYR A 49 7.87 4.90 -0.63
CA TYR A 49 7.14 4.25 -1.73
C TYR A 49 7.81 4.48 -3.09
N ASN A 50 8.36 5.67 -3.33
CA ASN A 50 9.05 5.98 -4.57
C ASN A 50 10.31 5.14 -4.75
N GLY A 51 11.00 4.79 -3.66
CA GLY A 51 12.18 3.93 -3.69
C GLY A 51 11.93 2.57 -4.34
N VAL A 52 10.74 1.98 -4.16
CA VAL A 52 10.36 0.72 -4.82
C VAL A 52 10.16 0.95 -6.33
N ILE A 53 9.51 2.06 -6.70
CA ILE A 53 9.29 2.43 -8.12
C ILE A 53 10.64 2.62 -8.82
N GLU A 54 11.54 3.39 -8.22
CA GLU A 54 12.86 3.65 -8.78
C GLU A 54 13.75 2.40 -8.85
N ALA A 55 13.68 1.52 -7.84
CA ALA A 55 14.41 0.25 -7.87
C ALA A 55 13.91 -0.67 -9.01
N MET A 56 12.60 -0.69 -9.26
CA MET A 56 12.03 -1.43 -10.40
C MET A 56 12.44 -0.79 -11.73
N ARG A 57 12.39 0.54 -11.84
CA ARG A 57 12.84 1.29 -13.03
C ARG A 57 14.30 1.02 -13.33
N ALA A 58 15.15 0.96 -12.31
CA ALA A 58 16.56 0.63 -12.42
C ALA A 58 16.84 -0.87 -12.62
N LYS A 59 15.80 -1.70 -12.82
CA LYS A 59 15.87 -3.16 -13.00
C LYS A 59 16.52 -3.90 -11.81
N LYS A 60 16.46 -3.33 -10.62
CA LYS A 60 16.94 -3.96 -9.37
C LYS A 60 15.87 -4.84 -8.69
N LEU A 61 14.61 -4.73 -9.14
CA LEU A 61 13.50 -5.54 -8.70
C LEU A 61 12.83 -6.22 -9.90
N ASP A 62 12.47 -7.47 -9.73
CA ASP A 62 11.74 -8.25 -10.73
C ASP A 62 10.24 -8.20 -10.49
N VAL A 63 9.85 -8.32 -9.23
CA VAL A 63 8.47 -8.26 -8.73
C VAL A 63 8.41 -7.27 -7.57
N ALA A 64 7.28 -6.60 -7.40
CA ALA A 64 7.03 -5.79 -6.21
C ALA A 64 5.57 -5.88 -5.77
N PHE A 65 5.37 -5.74 -4.45
CA PHE A 65 4.07 -5.51 -3.84
C PHE A 65 3.88 -4.00 -3.70
N PHE A 66 2.88 -3.47 -4.39
CA PHE A 66 2.55 -2.05 -4.42
C PHE A 66 1.20 -1.76 -3.76
N GLY A 67 1.01 -0.53 -3.29
CA GLY A 67 -0.32 0.02 -3.18
C GLY A 67 -0.88 0.36 -4.58
N PRO A 68 -2.21 0.49 -4.75
CA PRO A 68 -2.79 0.75 -6.08
C PRO A 68 -2.24 2.01 -6.77
N PHE A 69 -2.01 3.09 -6.04
CA PHE A 69 -1.49 4.32 -6.63
C PHE A 69 0.01 4.22 -6.94
N SER A 70 0.82 3.68 -6.03
CA SER A 70 2.24 3.44 -6.33
C SER A 70 2.42 2.44 -7.49
N TYR A 71 1.49 1.48 -7.66
CA TYR A 71 1.44 0.63 -8.85
C TYR A 71 1.19 1.45 -10.12
N VAL A 72 0.18 2.32 -10.13
CA VAL A 72 -0.13 3.18 -11.29
C VAL A 72 1.09 4.02 -11.69
N LEU A 73 1.80 4.57 -10.72
CA LEU A 73 3.06 5.29 -10.96
C LEU A 73 4.15 4.35 -11.49
N ALA A 74 4.32 3.16 -10.93
CA ALA A 74 5.29 2.17 -11.38
C ALA A 74 4.97 1.66 -12.80
N ALA A 75 3.70 1.48 -13.15
CA ALA A 75 3.27 1.12 -14.49
C ALA A 75 3.70 2.19 -15.52
N GLN A 76 3.51 3.47 -15.16
CA GLN A 76 3.88 4.61 -16.01
C GLN A 76 5.38 4.82 -16.11
N LEU A 77 6.12 4.73 -15.00
CA LEU A 77 7.52 5.14 -14.89
C LEU A 77 8.52 3.99 -15.01
N ALA A 78 8.14 2.79 -14.60
CA ALA A 78 9.00 1.62 -14.51
C ALA A 78 8.52 0.42 -15.34
N GLY A 79 7.40 0.55 -16.06
CA GLY A 79 6.85 -0.55 -16.85
C GLY A 79 6.37 -1.73 -16.00
N ALA A 80 5.82 -1.47 -14.81
CA ALA A 80 5.22 -2.52 -13.99
C ALA A 80 3.94 -3.05 -14.63
N GLU A 81 3.72 -4.37 -14.53
CA GLU A 81 2.51 -5.07 -14.96
C GLU A 81 1.91 -5.81 -13.76
N ALA A 82 0.72 -5.40 -13.34
CA ALA A 82 -0.02 -6.10 -12.29
C ALA A 82 -0.40 -7.50 -12.77
N PHE A 83 -0.24 -8.52 -11.91
CA PHE A 83 -0.57 -9.89 -12.27
C PHE A 83 -1.33 -10.65 -11.17
N ALA A 84 -1.20 -10.25 -9.91
CA ALA A 84 -1.88 -10.94 -8.80
C ALA A 84 -2.29 -9.96 -7.70
N ILE A 85 -3.44 -10.24 -7.08
CA ILE A 85 -3.87 -9.65 -5.82
C ILE A 85 -4.16 -10.77 -4.82
N ALA A 86 -3.97 -10.48 -3.54
CA ALA A 86 -4.41 -11.35 -2.45
C ALA A 86 -5.57 -10.67 -1.72
N PRO A 87 -6.76 -11.32 -1.62
CA PRO A 87 -7.79 -10.85 -0.71
C PRO A 87 -7.27 -10.86 0.72
N LEU A 88 -7.28 -9.71 1.39
CA LEU A 88 -6.87 -9.57 2.78
C LEU A 88 -8.07 -9.17 3.65
N GLY A 89 -8.20 -9.83 4.79
CA GLY A 89 -9.23 -9.53 5.76
C GLY A 89 -10.66 -9.77 5.25
N LYS A 90 -11.62 -9.09 5.87
CA LYS A 90 -13.07 -9.28 5.62
C LYS A 90 -13.55 -8.60 4.32
N ALA A 91 -12.82 -7.62 3.82
CA ALA A 91 -13.21 -6.84 2.64
C ALA A 91 -12.92 -7.54 1.30
N GLY A 92 -12.24 -8.69 1.33
CA GLY A 92 -11.87 -9.44 0.12
C GLY A 92 -10.80 -8.73 -0.71
N ALA A 93 -11.04 -8.57 -2.01
CA ALA A 93 -10.09 -7.96 -2.96
C ALA A 93 -10.17 -6.43 -3.02
N SER A 94 -10.80 -5.77 -2.05
CA SER A 94 -10.88 -4.31 -1.94
C SER A 94 -10.67 -3.86 -0.50
N TYR A 95 -10.36 -2.58 -0.31
CA TYR A 95 -10.22 -1.95 0.99
C TYR A 95 -10.66 -0.48 0.90
N LYS A 96 -10.60 0.27 1.99
CA LYS A 96 -11.00 1.68 2.02
C LYS A 96 -9.93 2.56 2.65
N SER A 97 -9.90 3.80 2.22
CA SER A 97 -9.24 4.87 2.96
C SER A 97 -10.17 5.37 4.05
N ILE A 98 -9.62 5.60 5.22
CA ILE A 98 -10.31 6.24 6.34
C ILE A 98 -9.49 7.39 6.87
N ILE A 99 -10.18 8.41 7.39
CA ILE A 99 -9.56 9.44 8.21
C ILE A 99 -9.92 9.14 9.66
N ILE A 100 -8.92 9.01 10.50
CA ILE A 100 -9.06 8.78 11.93
C ILE A 100 -8.67 10.03 12.71
N ALA A 101 -9.32 10.25 13.86
CA ALA A 101 -9.02 11.31 14.79
C ALA A 101 -9.16 10.82 16.23
N ARG A 102 -8.55 11.51 17.18
CA ARG A 102 -8.82 11.30 18.61
C ARG A 102 -10.22 11.79 18.96
N LYS A 103 -10.96 10.99 19.73
CA LYS A 103 -12.31 11.34 20.20
C LYS A 103 -12.32 12.62 21.05
N ASP A 104 -11.27 12.87 21.83
CA ASP A 104 -11.15 14.03 22.72
C ASP A 104 -10.83 15.34 21.98
N ARG A 105 -10.62 15.32 20.66
CA ARG A 105 -10.32 16.51 19.86
C ARG A 105 -11.56 17.18 19.25
N GLY A 106 -12.76 16.62 19.44
CA GLY A 106 -14.00 17.18 18.94
C GLY A 106 -14.16 17.16 17.42
N ILE A 107 -13.35 16.35 16.72
CA ILE A 107 -13.37 16.18 15.26
C ILE A 107 -14.39 15.10 14.92
N ARG A 108 -15.46 15.44 14.22
CA ARG A 108 -16.57 14.53 13.85
C ARG A 108 -16.78 14.43 12.34
N THR A 109 -16.37 15.44 11.61
CA THR A 109 -16.55 15.54 10.15
C THR A 109 -15.27 16.06 9.50
N VAL A 110 -15.18 15.98 8.17
CA VAL A 110 -14.05 16.55 7.43
C VAL A 110 -13.98 18.08 7.54
N ALA A 111 -15.09 18.75 7.80
CA ALA A 111 -15.12 20.19 8.04
C ALA A 111 -14.34 20.58 9.31
N ASP A 112 -14.41 19.75 10.37
CA ASP A 112 -13.72 19.98 11.63
C ASP A 112 -12.19 19.84 11.54
N LEU A 113 -11.68 19.32 10.41
CA LEU A 113 -10.25 19.22 10.12
C LEU A 113 -9.61 20.56 9.74
N LYS A 114 -10.42 21.60 9.50
CA LYS A 114 -9.92 22.94 9.14
C LYS A 114 -8.95 23.46 10.20
N GLY A 115 -7.74 23.81 9.75
CA GLY A 115 -6.69 24.37 10.61
C GLY A 115 -6.04 23.33 11.55
N ARG A 116 -6.39 22.05 11.47
CA ARG A 116 -5.83 20.98 12.32
C ARG A 116 -4.51 20.47 11.78
N THR A 117 -3.74 19.80 12.65
CA THR A 117 -2.57 19.03 12.23
C THR A 117 -3.00 17.68 11.64
N PHE A 118 -2.50 17.36 10.46
CA PHE A 118 -2.90 16.17 9.72
C PHE A 118 -1.71 15.36 9.23
N ALA A 119 -1.78 14.05 9.31
CA ALA A 119 -0.79 13.16 8.74
C ALA A 119 -1.34 12.42 7.51
N PHE A 120 -0.65 12.58 6.39
CA PHE A 120 -0.68 11.62 5.29
C PHE A 120 0.42 10.58 5.48
N VAL A 121 0.35 9.47 4.74
CA VAL A 121 1.35 8.40 4.83
C VAL A 121 2.56 8.70 3.95
N ASP A 122 2.36 8.78 2.65
CA ASP A 122 3.39 8.96 1.62
C ASP A 122 2.72 9.59 0.39
N PRO A 123 3.40 10.46 -0.38
CA PRO A 123 2.82 11.05 -1.59
C PRO A 123 2.27 10.02 -2.59
N SER A 124 2.84 8.82 -2.65
CA SER A 124 2.42 7.73 -3.53
C SER A 124 1.45 6.73 -2.87
N SER A 125 1.01 6.99 -1.64
CA SER A 125 0.02 6.15 -0.96
C SER A 125 -1.39 6.40 -1.49
N THR A 126 -2.13 5.33 -1.76
CA THR A 126 -3.52 5.39 -2.23
C THR A 126 -4.45 5.86 -1.12
N SER A 127 -4.56 5.08 -0.05
CA SER A 127 -5.46 5.35 1.07
C SER A 127 -4.90 6.34 2.07
N GLY A 128 -3.57 6.47 2.13
CA GLY A 128 -2.91 7.42 3.03
C GLY A 128 -2.69 8.80 2.43
N HIS A 129 -3.00 9.04 1.14
CA HIS A 129 -2.82 10.34 0.52
C HIS A 129 -3.83 10.65 -0.60
N LEU A 130 -3.83 9.88 -1.71
CA LEU A 130 -4.59 10.21 -2.91
C LEU A 130 -6.10 10.27 -2.65
N PHE A 131 -6.69 9.22 -2.11
CA PHE A 131 -8.13 9.12 -1.88
C PHE A 131 -8.65 10.09 -0.84
N PRO A 132 -8.00 10.31 0.32
CA PRO A 132 -8.46 11.32 1.27
C PRO A 132 -8.37 12.74 0.71
N LYS A 133 -7.35 13.08 -0.08
CA LYS A 133 -7.31 14.39 -0.78
C LYS A 133 -8.49 14.56 -1.74
N ALA A 134 -8.77 13.54 -2.54
CA ALA A 134 -9.91 13.54 -3.46
C ALA A 134 -11.25 13.62 -2.70
N GLY A 135 -11.35 12.93 -1.54
CA GLY A 135 -12.52 13.00 -0.67
C GLY A 135 -12.78 14.40 -0.12
N LEU A 136 -11.73 15.10 0.31
CA LEU A 136 -11.82 16.50 0.73
C LEU A 136 -12.30 17.39 -0.42
N LEU A 137 -11.71 17.26 -1.61
CA LEU A 137 -12.10 18.04 -2.78
C LEU A 137 -13.56 17.81 -3.16
N LYS A 138 -14.02 16.55 -3.16
CA LYS A 138 -15.43 16.19 -3.42
C LYS A 138 -16.38 16.76 -2.36
N ALA A 139 -15.92 16.92 -1.12
CA ALA A 139 -16.68 17.53 -0.02
C ALA A 139 -16.66 19.07 -0.06
N GLY A 140 -16.01 19.67 -1.05
CA GLY A 140 -15.95 21.14 -1.24
C GLY A 140 -14.82 21.81 -0.45
N PHE A 141 -13.85 21.05 0.05
CA PHE A 141 -12.68 21.59 0.74
C PHE A 141 -11.44 21.48 -0.15
N ASP A 142 -10.62 22.53 -0.17
CA ASP A 142 -9.33 22.52 -0.84
C ASP A 142 -8.33 21.71 0.02
N PRO A 143 -7.88 20.51 -0.46
CA PRO A 143 -7.00 19.66 0.33
C PRO A 143 -5.62 20.27 0.59
N ASP A 144 -5.22 21.30 -0.14
CA ASP A 144 -3.91 21.92 0.01
C ASP A 144 -3.93 23.09 1.03
N THR A 145 -5.11 23.63 1.37
CA THR A 145 -5.27 24.77 2.30
C THR A 145 -6.15 24.48 3.52
N HIS A 146 -6.84 23.33 3.53
CA HIS A 146 -7.80 23.00 4.59
C HIS A 146 -7.14 22.74 5.95
N PHE A 147 -5.97 22.11 5.95
CA PHE A 147 -5.22 21.80 7.17
C PHE A 147 -4.34 22.96 7.62
N GLY A 148 -4.12 23.08 8.94
CA GLY A 148 -3.16 24.04 9.49
C GLY A 148 -1.70 23.59 9.32
N ARG A 149 -1.47 22.29 9.44
CA ARG A 149 -0.17 21.67 9.23
C ARG A 149 -0.33 20.26 8.69
N VAL A 150 0.45 19.92 7.68
CA VAL A 150 0.49 18.59 7.08
C VAL A 150 1.88 17.98 7.29
N ILE A 151 1.92 16.71 7.67
CA ILE A 151 3.13 15.88 7.67
C ILE A 151 2.90 14.61 6.84
N PHE A 152 3.97 14.02 6.36
CA PHE A 152 3.99 12.66 5.83
C PHE A 152 4.69 11.76 6.85
N SER A 153 3.96 10.77 7.38
CA SER A 153 4.46 9.91 8.46
C SER A 153 5.38 8.80 7.98
N GLY A 154 5.30 8.45 6.69
CA GLY A 154 6.04 7.38 6.06
C GLY A 154 5.38 5.99 6.16
N GLY A 155 4.42 5.77 7.06
CA GLY A 155 3.72 4.49 7.24
C GLY A 155 2.33 4.66 7.86
N HIS A 156 1.45 3.70 7.62
CA HIS A 156 0.09 3.72 8.17
C HIS A 156 0.10 3.53 9.69
N ASP A 157 0.96 2.67 10.21
CA ASP A 157 1.17 2.46 11.64
C ASP A 157 1.71 3.73 12.31
N ALA A 158 2.70 4.39 11.70
CA ALA A 158 3.23 5.66 12.20
C ALA A 158 2.15 6.74 12.26
N SER A 159 1.28 6.84 11.25
CA SER A 159 0.12 7.74 11.24
C SER A 159 -0.86 7.43 12.37
N ALA A 160 -1.24 6.16 12.54
CA ALA A 160 -2.17 5.73 13.57
C ALA A 160 -1.62 5.98 15.00
N ILE A 161 -0.34 5.68 15.21
CA ILE A 161 0.36 5.95 16.48
C ILE A 161 0.45 7.45 16.75
N ALA A 162 0.71 8.28 15.73
CA ALA A 162 0.76 9.73 15.89
C ALA A 162 -0.60 10.31 16.34
N VAL A 163 -1.72 9.80 15.81
CA VAL A 163 -3.07 10.14 16.29
C VAL A 163 -3.28 9.67 17.72
N GLN A 164 -2.95 8.40 18.03
CA GLN A 164 -3.12 7.83 19.36
C GLN A 164 -2.44 8.68 20.44
N HIS A 165 -1.23 9.15 20.15
CA HIS A 165 -0.44 9.97 21.10
C HIS A 165 -0.66 11.48 20.95
N GLY A 166 -1.63 11.93 20.15
CA GLY A 166 -1.95 13.34 19.98
C GLY A 166 -0.83 14.18 19.34
N LYS A 167 0.07 13.54 18.59
CA LYS A 167 1.14 14.24 17.83
C LYS A 167 0.58 14.93 16.58
N VAL A 168 -0.51 14.40 16.05
CA VAL A 168 -1.38 15.01 15.05
C VAL A 168 -2.83 14.88 15.49
N ASP A 169 -3.70 15.78 15.01
CA ASP A 169 -5.12 15.74 15.35
C ASP A 169 -5.88 14.64 14.60
N ALA A 170 -5.48 14.38 13.36
CA ALA A 170 -6.07 13.34 12.51
C ALA A 170 -5.07 12.82 11.48
N ALA A 171 -5.38 11.68 10.90
CA ALA A 171 -4.57 11.06 9.85
C ALA A 171 -5.41 10.21 8.89
N ALA A 172 -4.92 10.06 7.66
CA ALA A 172 -5.48 9.14 6.68
C ALA A 172 -4.68 7.83 6.66
N ILE A 173 -5.39 6.70 6.69
CA ILE A 173 -4.81 5.35 6.65
C ILE A 173 -5.72 4.38 5.90
N ALA A 174 -5.22 3.17 5.63
CA ALA A 174 -6.05 2.05 5.20
C ALA A 174 -6.89 1.51 6.38
N ASP A 175 -8.14 1.17 6.15
CA ASP A 175 -9.07 0.66 7.17
C ASP A 175 -8.55 -0.62 7.86
N GLY A 176 -8.08 -1.60 7.09
CA GLY A 176 -7.54 -2.84 7.65
C GLY A 176 -6.29 -2.63 8.52
N LEU A 177 -5.50 -1.58 8.28
CA LEU A 177 -4.32 -1.28 9.09
C LEU A 177 -4.66 -0.58 10.42
N LEU A 178 -5.83 0.05 10.54
CA LEU A 178 -6.35 0.45 11.85
C LEU A 178 -6.65 -0.77 12.72
N ASP A 179 -7.29 -1.79 12.15
CA ASP A 179 -7.57 -3.03 12.87
C ASP A 179 -6.28 -3.71 13.36
N VAL A 180 -5.27 -3.78 12.50
CA VAL A 180 -3.95 -4.31 12.86
C VAL A 180 -3.29 -3.49 13.99
N ALA A 181 -3.35 -2.15 13.94
CA ALA A 181 -2.80 -1.29 15.00
C ALA A 181 -3.52 -1.49 16.35
N ILE A 182 -4.85 -1.69 16.31
CA ILE A 182 -5.64 -1.99 17.51
C ILE A 182 -5.28 -3.38 18.06
N GLU A 183 -5.21 -4.40 17.22
CA GLU A 183 -4.85 -5.77 17.63
C GLU A 183 -3.45 -5.88 18.23
N ARG A 184 -2.53 -5.05 17.74
CA ARG A 184 -1.16 -4.93 18.30
C ARG A 184 -1.09 -4.10 19.57
N GLY A 185 -2.19 -3.47 19.99
CA GLY A 185 -2.24 -2.58 21.15
C GLY A 185 -1.56 -1.22 20.94
N ALA A 186 -1.19 -0.87 19.71
CA ALA A 186 -0.60 0.41 19.37
C ALA A 186 -1.64 1.55 19.36
N VAL A 187 -2.91 1.21 19.13
CA VAL A 187 -4.04 2.12 19.14
C VAL A 187 -5.14 1.54 20.01
N LYS A 188 -5.75 2.38 20.85
CA LYS A 188 -6.91 2.03 21.67
C LYS A 188 -8.19 2.40 20.93
N LYS A 189 -9.02 1.41 20.65
CA LYS A 189 -10.27 1.55 19.88
C LYS A 189 -11.24 2.57 20.46
N ASP A 190 -11.28 2.68 21.77
CA ASP A 190 -12.15 3.62 22.49
C ASP A 190 -11.66 5.08 22.48
N GLU A 191 -10.39 5.31 22.15
CA GLU A 191 -9.78 6.66 22.09
C GLU A 191 -9.76 7.28 20.68
N VAL A 192 -10.00 6.49 19.63
CA VAL A 192 -10.01 6.96 18.24
C VAL A 192 -11.39 6.79 17.59
N THR A 193 -11.66 7.61 16.59
CA THR A 193 -12.89 7.56 15.78
C THR A 193 -12.58 7.73 14.31
N VAL A 194 -13.41 7.13 13.45
CA VAL A 194 -13.36 7.33 12.00
C VAL A 194 -14.29 8.51 11.66
N VAL A 195 -13.74 9.53 11.01
CA VAL A 195 -14.47 10.75 10.64
C VAL A 195 -14.83 10.81 9.16
N TRP A 196 -14.19 9.97 8.34
CA TRP A 196 -14.46 9.86 6.91
C TRP A 196 -14.04 8.48 6.40
N THR A 197 -14.75 7.99 5.39
CA THR A 197 -14.46 6.71 4.73
C THR A 197 -14.64 6.87 3.22
N SER A 198 -13.70 6.35 2.44
CA SER A 198 -13.76 6.39 0.98
C SER A 198 -14.72 5.35 0.39
N GLU A 199 -14.93 5.47 -0.93
CA GLU A 199 -15.38 4.36 -1.75
C GLU A 199 -14.37 3.21 -1.72
N ALA A 200 -14.76 2.03 -2.22
CA ALA A 200 -13.86 0.88 -2.30
C ALA A 200 -12.67 1.15 -3.24
N ILE A 201 -11.51 0.77 -2.77
CA ILE A 201 -10.24 0.83 -3.50
C ILE A 201 -9.89 -0.60 -3.93
N PRO A 202 -9.50 -0.84 -5.19
CA PRO A 202 -9.05 -2.16 -5.61
C PRO A 202 -7.85 -2.62 -4.79
N GLY A 203 -7.75 -3.93 -4.55
CA GLY A 203 -6.69 -4.52 -3.74
C GLY A 203 -5.28 -4.19 -4.23
N ALA A 204 -4.35 -4.14 -3.30
CA ALA A 204 -2.95 -3.90 -3.57
C ALA A 204 -2.35 -5.03 -4.45
N PRO A 205 -1.71 -4.70 -5.60
CA PRO A 205 -1.23 -5.70 -6.52
C PRO A 205 0.21 -6.14 -6.22
N PHE A 206 0.50 -7.39 -6.57
CA PHE A 206 1.83 -7.79 -6.99
C PHE A 206 1.98 -7.47 -8.48
N ALA A 207 3.07 -6.81 -8.83
CA ALA A 207 3.39 -6.46 -10.22
C ALA A 207 4.82 -6.88 -10.56
N MET A 208 5.04 -7.23 -11.81
CA MET A 208 6.35 -7.63 -12.32
C MET A 208 6.83 -6.66 -13.40
N ARG A 209 8.13 -6.59 -13.63
CA ARG A 209 8.67 -5.78 -14.73
C ARG A 209 8.19 -6.32 -16.09
N ARG A 210 7.78 -5.42 -16.98
CA ARG A 210 7.32 -5.75 -18.34
C ARG A 210 8.41 -6.46 -19.17
N ASP A 211 9.65 -6.09 -18.97
CA ASP A 211 10.81 -6.56 -19.76
C ASP A 211 11.41 -7.88 -19.27
N LEU A 212 10.80 -8.55 -18.29
CA LEU A 212 11.20 -9.91 -17.92
C LEU A 212 10.92 -10.89 -19.09
N PRO A 213 11.76 -11.95 -19.23
CA PRO A 213 11.51 -12.98 -20.21
C PRO A 213 10.09 -13.56 -20.09
N PRO A 214 9.35 -13.77 -21.20
CA PRO A 214 7.97 -14.25 -21.16
C PRO A 214 7.77 -15.52 -20.36
N GLU A 215 8.70 -16.47 -20.46
CA GLU A 215 8.61 -17.73 -19.70
C GLU A 215 8.81 -17.53 -18.19
N LEU A 216 9.66 -16.60 -17.79
CA LEU A 216 9.81 -16.25 -16.37
C LEU A 216 8.53 -15.57 -15.85
N LYS A 217 7.92 -14.67 -16.61
CA LYS A 217 6.64 -14.03 -16.26
C LYS A 217 5.54 -15.07 -16.04
N LYS A 218 5.44 -16.07 -16.93
CA LYS A 218 4.48 -17.18 -16.79
C LYS A 218 4.76 -18.01 -15.52
N ARG A 219 6.02 -18.34 -15.26
CA ARG A 219 6.43 -19.06 -14.04
C ARG A 219 6.06 -18.30 -12.77
N ILE A 220 6.34 -16.99 -12.73
CA ILE A 220 6.00 -16.14 -11.58
C ILE A 220 4.48 -16.16 -11.34
N ALA A 221 3.68 -15.88 -12.37
CA ALA A 221 2.23 -15.87 -12.25
C ALA A 221 1.67 -17.26 -11.83
N ALA A 222 2.18 -18.34 -12.40
CA ALA A 222 1.79 -19.70 -12.03
C ALA A 222 2.15 -20.04 -10.59
N ALA A 223 3.35 -19.65 -10.13
CA ALA A 223 3.77 -19.90 -8.74
C ALA A 223 2.82 -19.20 -7.76
N PHE A 224 2.52 -17.92 -7.96
CA PHE A 224 1.56 -17.21 -7.11
C PHE A 224 0.17 -17.86 -7.12
N ALA A 225 -0.32 -18.30 -8.26
CA ALA A 225 -1.64 -18.94 -8.39
C ALA A 225 -1.75 -20.27 -7.61
N THR A 226 -0.64 -20.93 -7.30
CA THR A 226 -0.63 -22.17 -6.49
C THR A 226 -0.67 -21.92 -4.99
N LEU A 227 -0.33 -20.73 -4.55
CA LEU A 227 -0.22 -20.41 -3.12
C LEU A 227 -1.60 -20.25 -2.47
N LYS A 228 -1.76 -20.83 -1.30
CA LYS A 228 -2.98 -20.76 -0.48
C LYS A 228 -2.62 -20.57 0.98
N ASP A 229 -3.49 -19.86 1.68
CA ASP A 229 -3.40 -19.67 3.13
C ASP A 229 -2.01 -19.21 3.60
N VAL A 230 -1.47 -18.21 2.89
CA VAL A 230 -0.16 -17.62 3.21
C VAL A 230 -0.33 -16.64 4.37
N PRO A 231 0.33 -16.86 5.52
CA PRO A 231 0.32 -15.88 6.61
C PRO A 231 0.93 -14.55 6.18
N TRP A 232 0.32 -13.45 6.60
CA TRP A 232 0.82 -12.09 6.45
C TRP A 232 0.54 -11.33 7.74
N GLY A 233 1.52 -11.31 8.62
CA GLY A 233 1.32 -10.85 9.98
C GLY A 233 0.24 -11.65 10.71
N LYS A 234 -0.78 -10.93 11.22
CA LYS A 234 -1.96 -11.55 11.85
C LYS A 234 -3.08 -11.90 10.86
N GLN A 235 -2.90 -11.55 9.59
CA GLN A 235 -3.84 -11.86 8.53
C GLN A 235 -3.38 -13.08 7.74
N VAL A 236 -4.24 -13.55 6.85
CA VAL A 236 -3.94 -14.66 5.93
C VAL A 236 -4.33 -14.21 4.52
N MET A 237 -3.44 -14.42 3.58
CA MET A 237 -3.73 -14.35 2.15
C MET A 237 -4.29 -15.72 1.73
N PRO A 238 -5.62 -15.88 1.60
CA PRO A 238 -6.22 -17.20 1.40
C PRO A 238 -5.88 -17.79 0.03
N ARG A 239 -5.68 -16.92 -0.96
CA ARG A 239 -5.32 -17.25 -2.34
C ARG A 239 -4.78 -16.01 -3.05
N PHE A 240 -4.22 -16.22 -4.23
CA PHE A 240 -3.84 -15.14 -5.13
C PHE A 240 -4.73 -15.19 -6.38
N GLU A 241 -5.38 -14.06 -6.69
CA GLU A 241 -6.27 -13.93 -7.83
C GLU A 241 -5.56 -13.14 -8.94
N PRO A 242 -5.75 -13.52 -10.23
CA PRO A 242 -5.20 -12.73 -11.32
C PRO A 242 -5.85 -11.35 -11.36
N VAL A 243 -5.06 -10.34 -11.69
CA VAL A 243 -5.50 -8.97 -11.87
C VAL A 243 -4.80 -8.36 -13.08
N THR A 244 -5.46 -7.44 -13.73
CA THR A 244 -4.94 -6.70 -14.88
C THR A 244 -4.93 -5.20 -14.60
N ASP A 245 -4.18 -4.46 -15.42
CA ASP A 245 -3.94 -3.02 -15.26
C ASP A 245 -5.22 -2.18 -15.19
N ASN A 246 -6.25 -2.54 -15.95
CA ASN A 246 -7.52 -1.81 -16.00
C ASN A 246 -8.30 -1.82 -14.67
N ALA A 247 -8.03 -2.75 -13.75
CA ALA A 247 -8.59 -2.72 -12.40
C ALA A 247 -8.24 -1.44 -11.64
N TYR A 248 -7.17 -0.75 -12.04
CA TYR A 248 -6.64 0.46 -11.39
C TYR A 248 -7.02 1.76 -12.11
N ASP A 249 -7.93 1.72 -13.08
CA ASP A 249 -8.40 2.92 -13.78
C ASP A 249 -9.11 3.90 -12.84
N VAL A 250 -9.83 3.41 -11.84
CA VAL A 250 -10.43 4.25 -10.79
C VAL A 250 -9.38 5.05 -10.02
N VAL A 251 -8.17 4.52 -9.84
CA VAL A 251 -7.06 5.22 -9.20
C VAL A 251 -6.50 6.31 -10.10
N ARG A 252 -6.39 6.04 -11.41
CA ARG A 252 -5.98 7.03 -12.42
C ARG A 252 -6.99 8.17 -12.51
N ASP A 253 -8.29 7.86 -12.50
CA ASP A 253 -9.36 8.85 -12.52
C ASP A 253 -9.33 9.74 -11.26
N THR A 254 -9.06 9.14 -10.10
CA THR A 254 -8.89 9.89 -8.85
C THR A 254 -7.68 10.83 -8.91
N ALA A 255 -6.57 10.40 -9.49
CA ALA A 255 -5.40 11.25 -9.71
C ALA A 255 -5.68 12.41 -10.66
N ARG A 256 -6.44 12.17 -11.75
CA ARG A 256 -6.88 13.21 -12.67
C ARG A 256 -7.78 14.26 -12.00
N LEU A 257 -8.67 13.83 -11.11
CA LEU A 257 -9.52 14.74 -10.33
C LEU A 257 -8.69 15.76 -9.54
N LEU A 258 -7.51 15.36 -9.05
CA LEU A 258 -6.55 16.22 -8.35
C LEU A 258 -5.56 16.94 -9.28
N ASN A 259 -5.75 16.87 -10.60
CA ASN A 259 -4.84 17.43 -11.62
C ASN A 259 -3.39 16.92 -11.51
N LEU A 260 -3.18 15.70 -11.03
CA LEU A 260 -1.86 15.12 -10.90
C LEU A 260 -1.32 14.65 -12.26
N ASP A 261 -0.11 15.08 -12.61
CA ASP A 261 0.61 14.57 -13.76
C ASP A 261 1.47 13.37 -13.35
N LEU A 262 0.96 12.16 -13.63
CA LEU A 262 1.61 10.90 -13.26
C LEU A 262 3.01 10.73 -13.86
N LYS A 263 3.34 11.45 -14.95
CA LYS A 263 4.68 11.38 -15.58
C LYS A 263 5.71 12.21 -14.83
N LYS A 264 5.27 13.17 -14.02
CA LYS A 264 6.13 14.12 -13.30
C LYS A 264 6.22 13.82 -11.80
N MET A 265 5.43 12.88 -11.31
CA MET A 265 5.50 12.48 -9.90
C MET A 265 6.78 11.65 -9.69
N LYS A 266 7.58 12.09 -8.71
CA LYS A 266 8.83 11.45 -8.27
C LYS A 266 8.72 11.11 -6.80
#